data_64f8b91158bb3934a68d595274326cd7
#
_entry.id   64f8b91158bb3934a68d595274326cd7
#
_cell.length_a   1.000
_cell.length_b   1.000
_cell.length_c   1.000
_cell.angle_alpha   90.00
_cell.angle_beta   90.00
_cell.angle_gamma   90.00
#
_symmetry.space_group_name_H-M   'P 1'
#
loop_
_entity.id
_entity.type
_entity.pdbx_description
1 polymer ?
#
loop_
_entity_poly.entity_id
_entity_poly.type
_entity_poly.pdbx_seq_one_letter_code
_entity_poly.pdbx_strand_id
1 'polypeptide(L)'
;MREPLALVLGEDDIRALVPHPAWDTNKYARGTVGVVGGSAAYPGAPVLAASAAARCGAGYVRLVTTSGATACAHAHLLSIPVSACDQGIWGTLCATSAIQAAQDLAKSDVILVGPGMGTSDDSERFLEALSQDRPMVFDADALTLIARNHGLLDMPARHPRILTPHEGEAARLLGRKIANRNEDALQLARDYEATVVLKGPETLVATPLG
;
A
#
# COMPACT_ATOMS: atom_id res chain seq x y z
N MET A 1 0.37 -24.96 23.36
CA MET A 1 0.85 -23.87 22.49
C MET A 1 1.06 -22.64 23.36
N ARG A 2 2.23 -22.01 23.34
CA ARG A 2 2.41 -20.73 24.05
C ARG A 2 1.62 -19.69 23.29
N GLU A 3 0.79 -18.90 23.99
CA GLU A 3 0.16 -17.72 23.40
C GLU A 3 1.26 -16.83 22.78
N PRO A 4 1.04 -16.27 21.58
CA PRO A 4 1.97 -15.32 21.03
C PRO A 4 2.11 -14.15 21.99
N LEU A 5 3.35 -13.81 22.35
CA LEU A 5 3.67 -12.68 23.21
C LEU A 5 3.39 -11.40 22.41
N ALA A 6 2.21 -10.80 22.59
CA ALA A 6 1.91 -9.50 22.01
C ALA A 6 2.55 -8.42 22.90
N LEU A 7 3.41 -7.58 22.32
CA LEU A 7 3.93 -6.39 22.98
C LEU A 7 2.94 -5.25 22.78
N VAL A 8 2.58 -4.57 23.87
CA VAL A 8 1.82 -3.32 23.81
C VAL A 8 2.83 -2.18 23.74
N LEU A 9 2.86 -1.48 22.61
CA LEU A 9 3.74 -0.32 22.41
C LEU A 9 3.10 0.93 23.01
N GLY A 10 3.80 1.57 23.92
CA GLY A 10 3.44 2.87 24.48
C GLY A 10 3.96 4.04 23.65
N GLU A 11 3.64 5.26 24.07
CA GLU A 11 4.06 6.49 23.37
C GLU A 11 5.59 6.60 23.27
N ASP A 12 6.32 6.23 24.33
CA ASP A 12 7.77 6.31 24.36
C ASP A 12 8.42 5.29 23.40
N ASP A 13 7.84 4.09 23.28
CA ASP A 13 8.31 3.09 22.33
C ASP A 13 8.13 3.60 20.88
N ILE A 14 6.97 4.18 20.59
CA ILE A 14 6.69 4.75 19.26
C ILE A 14 7.63 5.93 18.99
N ARG A 15 7.85 6.81 19.97
CA ARG A 15 8.76 7.95 19.82
C ARG A 15 10.19 7.51 19.52
N ALA A 16 10.66 6.44 20.15
CA ALA A 16 11.99 5.87 19.90
C ALA A 16 12.13 5.25 18.50
N LEU A 17 11.02 4.80 17.90
CA LEU A 17 10.99 4.20 16.56
C LEU A 17 10.86 5.23 15.43
N VAL A 18 10.44 6.48 15.73
CA VAL A 18 10.29 7.52 14.71
C VAL A 18 11.67 7.93 14.19
N PRO A 19 11.91 7.85 12.88
CA PRO A 19 13.17 8.29 12.31
C PRO A 19 13.43 9.78 12.53
N HIS A 20 14.60 10.14 13.00
CA HIS A 20 15.05 11.52 13.11
C HIS A 20 16.04 11.84 11.99
N PRO A 21 15.63 12.58 10.94
CA PRO A 21 16.53 12.94 9.86
C PRO A 21 17.71 13.77 10.38
N ALA A 22 18.92 13.52 9.83
CA ALA A 22 20.06 14.36 10.10
C ALA A 22 19.79 15.82 9.65
N TRP A 23 20.41 16.80 10.33
CA TRP A 23 20.18 18.22 10.05
C TRP A 23 20.60 18.63 8.62
N ASP A 24 21.57 17.92 8.03
CA ASP A 24 22.11 18.13 6.68
C ASP A 24 21.47 17.21 5.63
N THR A 25 20.37 16.53 5.96
CA THR A 25 19.68 15.61 5.06
C THR A 25 19.05 16.32 3.88
N ASN A 26 18.88 15.60 2.78
CA ASN A 26 18.13 16.07 1.62
C ASN A 26 16.88 15.22 1.35
N LYS A 27 16.03 15.67 0.45
CA LYS A 27 14.76 15.01 0.16
C LYS A 27 14.90 13.55 -0.30
N TYR A 28 15.97 13.18 -0.98
CA TYR A 28 16.17 11.80 -1.44
C TYR A 28 16.72 10.92 -0.32
N ALA A 29 17.59 11.43 0.54
CA ALA A 29 18.11 10.70 1.69
C ALA A 29 17.02 10.38 2.74
N ARG A 30 15.89 11.09 2.70
CA ARG A 30 14.71 10.84 3.57
C ARG A 30 13.75 9.79 2.99
N GLY A 31 14.11 9.15 1.89
CA GLY A 31 13.30 8.14 1.22
C GLY A 31 12.25 8.72 0.26
N THR A 32 11.95 7.94 -0.75
CA THR A 32 11.04 8.28 -1.84
C THR A 32 9.88 7.30 -1.88
N VAL A 33 8.64 7.82 -1.94
CA VAL A 33 7.41 7.03 -1.93
C VAL A 33 6.66 7.21 -3.24
N GLY A 34 6.41 6.10 -3.93
CA GLY A 34 5.45 6.04 -5.02
C GLY A 34 4.06 5.67 -4.48
N VAL A 35 3.05 6.40 -4.87
CA VAL A 35 1.65 6.08 -4.56
C VAL A 35 0.93 5.76 -5.86
N VAL A 36 0.28 4.61 -5.90
CA VAL A 36 -0.48 4.13 -7.05
C VAL A 36 -1.92 3.88 -6.64
N GLY A 37 -2.84 4.54 -7.28
CA GLY A 37 -4.24 4.38 -6.97
C GLY A 37 -5.13 5.39 -7.67
N GLY A 38 -6.38 5.43 -7.27
CA GLY A 38 -7.38 6.29 -7.86
C GLY A 38 -8.02 5.71 -9.11
N SER A 39 -9.27 6.04 -9.23
CA SER A 39 -10.12 5.76 -10.39
C SER A 39 -11.07 6.94 -10.59
N ALA A 40 -11.80 6.92 -11.69
CA ALA A 40 -12.84 7.93 -11.92
C ALA A 40 -13.88 7.99 -10.78
N ALA A 41 -14.16 6.85 -10.13
CA ALA A 41 -15.10 6.75 -9.02
C ALA A 41 -14.51 7.21 -7.67
N TYR A 42 -13.20 7.01 -7.46
CA TYR A 42 -12.53 7.26 -6.17
C TYR A 42 -11.24 8.10 -6.36
N PRO A 43 -11.35 9.33 -6.88
CA PRO A 43 -10.17 10.16 -7.19
C PRO A 43 -9.48 10.72 -5.95
N GLY A 44 -10.17 10.82 -4.81
CA GLY A 44 -9.65 11.41 -3.58
C GLY A 44 -8.78 10.47 -2.74
N ALA A 45 -8.99 9.16 -2.81
CA ALA A 45 -8.28 8.20 -1.96
C ALA A 45 -6.75 8.25 -2.13
N PRO A 46 -6.19 8.24 -3.36
CA PRO A 46 -4.75 8.34 -3.54
C PRO A 46 -4.17 9.71 -3.17
N VAL A 47 -4.99 10.77 -3.26
CA VAL A 47 -4.61 12.12 -2.81
C VAL A 47 -4.35 12.13 -1.30
N LEU A 48 -5.25 11.51 -0.53
CA LEU A 48 -5.08 11.36 0.92
C LEU A 48 -3.83 10.53 1.25
N ALA A 49 -3.62 9.42 0.56
CA ALA A 49 -2.46 8.56 0.76
C ALA A 49 -1.13 9.29 0.46
N ALA A 50 -1.06 10.00 -0.67
CA ALA A 50 0.12 10.78 -1.05
C ALA A 50 0.40 11.93 -0.06
N SER A 51 -0.65 12.62 0.38
CA SER A 51 -0.55 13.66 1.40
C SER A 51 -0.07 13.11 2.74
N ALA A 52 -0.58 11.95 3.15
CA ALA A 52 -0.16 11.27 4.38
C ALA A 52 1.33 10.88 4.30
N ALA A 53 1.77 10.27 3.20
CA ALA A 53 3.17 9.91 3.01
C ALA A 53 4.11 11.12 3.16
N ALA A 54 3.77 12.26 2.53
CA ALA A 54 4.54 13.49 2.66
C ALA A 54 4.54 14.02 4.12
N ARG A 55 3.40 14.00 4.79
CA ARG A 55 3.27 14.47 6.18
C ARG A 55 3.98 13.58 7.18
N CYS A 56 4.06 12.27 6.92
CA CYS A 56 4.81 11.31 7.74
C CYS A 56 6.33 11.39 7.53
N GLY A 57 6.82 12.28 6.65
CA GLY A 57 8.24 12.58 6.57
C GLY A 57 8.95 12.01 5.34
N ALA A 58 8.25 11.40 4.39
CA ALA A 58 8.85 11.02 3.11
C ALA A 58 9.49 12.26 2.45
N GLY A 59 10.74 12.12 2.01
CA GLY A 59 11.46 13.24 1.42
C GLY A 59 10.97 13.60 0.01
N TYR A 60 10.45 12.62 -0.71
CA TYR A 60 9.83 12.80 -2.01
C TYR A 60 8.66 11.83 -2.18
N VAL A 61 7.54 12.35 -2.67
CA VAL A 61 6.36 11.54 -3.00
C VAL A 61 5.98 11.79 -4.44
N ARG A 62 5.56 10.75 -5.15
CA ARG A 62 4.96 10.83 -6.48
C ARG A 62 3.65 10.06 -6.48
N LEU A 63 2.63 10.65 -7.06
CA LEU A 63 1.34 9.97 -7.29
C LEU A 63 1.27 9.53 -8.76
N VAL A 64 0.93 8.26 -8.97
CA VAL A 64 0.50 7.70 -10.26
C VAL A 64 -0.98 7.35 -10.16
N THR A 65 -1.79 7.92 -11.04
CA THR A 65 -3.25 7.77 -11.00
C THR A 65 -3.84 7.72 -12.41
N THR A 66 -5.13 7.45 -12.52
CA THR A 66 -5.82 7.48 -13.82
C THR A 66 -5.99 8.90 -14.34
N SER A 67 -6.09 9.07 -15.65
CA SER A 67 -6.41 10.35 -16.28
C SER A 67 -7.69 10.98 -15.72
N GLY A 68 -8.70 10.15 -15.39
CA GLY A 68 -9.96 10.60 -14.79
C GLY A 68 -9.83 11.13 -13.34
N ALA A 69 -8.81 10.72 -12.60
CA ALA A 69 -8.57 11.19 -11.23
C ALA A 69 -7.59 12.39 -11.15
N THR A 70 -6.92 12.73 -12.25
CA THR A 70 -5.84 13.74 -12.28
C THR A 70 -6.31 15.14 -11.87
N ALA A 71 -7.50 15.56 -12.29
CA ALA A 71 -8.03 16.88 -11.92
C ALA A 71 -8.19 17.05 -10.41
N CYS A 72 -8.72 16.02 -9.72
CA CYS A 72 -8.80 16.00 -8.27
C CYS A 72 -7.41 16.06 -7.63
N ALA A 73 -6.46 15.29 -8.15
CA ALA A 73 -5.11 15.27 -7.61
C ALA A 73 -4.42 16.64 -7.74
N HIS A 74 -4.47 17.27 -8.91
CA HIS A 74 -3.86 18.59 -9.13
C HIS A 74 -4.51 19.70 -8.29
N ALA A 75 -5.80 19.59 -7.97
CA ALA A 75 -6.48 20.56 -7.12
C ALA A 75 -6.00 20.54 -5.66
N HIS A 76 -5.45 19.41 -5.19
CA HIS A 76 -5.13 19.21 -3.77
C HIS A 76 -3.65 18.96 -3.49
N LEU A 77 -2.87 18.55 -4.50
CA LEU A 77 -1.44 18.21 -4.35
C LEU A 77 -0.57 19.25 -5.04
N LEU A 78 -0.25 20.34 -4.33
CA LEU A 78 0.55 21.42 -4.89
C LEU A 78 2.05 21.11 -4.98
N SER A 79 2.56 20.22 -4.13
CA SER A 79 3.99 19.90 -4.01
C SER A 79 4.35 18.45 -4.39
N ILE A 80 3.36 17.65 -4.74
CA ILE A 80 3.54 16.25 -5.09
C ILE A 80 3.30 16.10 -6.59
N PRO A 81 4.30 15.68 -7.37
CA PRO A 81 4.13 15.40 -8.79
C PRO A 81 3.10 14.29 -9.02
N VAL A 82 2.24 14.51 -9.99
CA VAL A 82 1.18 13.60 -10.41
C VAL A 82 1.42 13.13 -11.82
N SER A 83 1.48 11.83 -12.01
CA SER A 83 1.57 11.18 -13.32
C SER A 83 0.19 10.60 -13.67
N ALA A 84 -0.36 11.06 -14.78
CA ALA A 84 -1.61 10.53 -15.33
C ALA A 84 -1.32 9.33 -16.23
N CYS A 85 -1.91 8.18 -15.92
CA CYS A 85 -1.90 7.02 -16.79
C CYS A 85 -3.22 6.88 -17.53
N ASP A 86 -3.17 6.22 -18.67
CA ASP A 86 -4.37 5.82 -19.39
C ASP A 86 -5.26 4.94 -18.49
N GLN A 87 -6.55 5.04 -18.70
CA GLN A 87 -7.53 4.24 -17.97
C GLN A 87 -8.26 3.28 -18.90
N GLY A 88 -8.61 2.11 -18.37
CA GLY A 88 -9.48 1.18 -19.04
C GLY A 88 -10.93 1.66 -19.12
N ILE A 89 -11.79 0.84 -19.69
CA ILE A 89 -13.22 1.14 -19.90
C ILE A 89 -14.00 1.40 -18.61
N TRP A 90 -13.49 0.90 -17.49
CA TRP A 90 -14.09 1.09 -16.17
C TRP A 90 -13.58 2.35 -15.43
N GLY A 91 -12.75 3.17 -16.08
CA GLY A 91 -12.14 4.34 -15.47
C GLY A 91 -11.10 4.01 -14.40
N THR A 92 -10.50 2.83 -14.48
CA THR A 92 -9.47 2.31 -13.57
C THR A 92 -8.14 2.15 -14.31
N LEU A 93 -7.03 2.01 -13.58
CA LEU A 93 -5.75 1.64 -14.18
C LEU A 93 -5.87 0.29 -14.91
N CYS A 94 -5.11 0.09 -15.98
CA CYS A 94 -5.15 -1.10 -16.81
C CYS A 94 -3.72 -1.62 -17.10
N ALA A 95 -3.59 -2.81 -17.65
CA ALA A 95 -2.28 -3.44 -17.88
C ALA A 95 -1.30 -2.57 -18.66
N THR A 96 -1.76 -1.84 -19.67
CA THR A 96 -0.91 -0.92 -20.46
C THR A 96 -0.37 0.25 -19.64
N SER A 97 -1.08 0.68 -18.60
CA SER A 97 -0.63 1.72 -17.68
C SER A 97 0.52 1.26 -16.77
N ALA A 98 0.69 -0.04 -16.57
CA ALA A 98 1.72 -0.58 -15.67
C ALA A 98 3.13 -0.25 -16.13
N ILE A 99 3.39 -0.22 -17.44
CA ILE A 99 4.70 0.13 -18.00
C ILE A 99 5.03 1.59 -17.68
N GLN A 100 4.09 2.51 -17.89
CA GLN A 100 4.27 3.92 -17.57
C GLN A 100 4.42 4.12 -16.07
N ALA A 101 3.60 3.45 -15.26
CA ALA A 101 3.70 3.48 -13.80
C ALA A 101 5.09 3.02 -13.33
N ALA A 102 5.62 1.93 -13.88
CA ALA A 102 6.96 1.43 -13.54
C ALA A 102 8.06 2.46 -13.86
N GLN A 103 7.98 3.15 -15.01
CA GLN A 103 8.92 4.20 -15.40
C GLN A 103 8.84 5.40 -14.44
N ASP A 104 7.63 5.87 -14.16
CA ASP A 104 7.38 7.02 -13.29
C ASP A 104 7.82 6.75 -11.84
N LEU A 105 7.73 5.50 -11.40
CA LEU A 105 8.09 5.05 -10.06
C LEU A 105 9.52 4.48 -9.95
N ALA A 106 10.30 4.51 -11.03
CA ALA A 106 11.63 3.88 -11.07
C ALA A 106 12.58 4.33 -9.94
N LYS A 107 12.40 5.54 -9.42
CA LYS A 107 13.21 6.12 -8.34
C LYS A 107 12.54 6.02 -6.95
N SER A 108 11.41 5.33 -6.84
CA SER A 108 10.75 5.12 -5.54
C SER A 108 11.44 4.01 -4.76
N ASP A 109 11.71 4.25 -3.49
CA ASP A 109 12.26 3.24 -2.58
C ASP A 109 11.17 2.26 -2.11
N VAL A 110 9.92 2.73 -2.06
CA VAL A 110 8.74 1.95 -1.70
C VAL A 110 7.54 2.38 -2.54
N ILE A 111 6.65 1.45 -2.85
CA ILE A 111 5.39 1.72 -3.54
C ILE A 111 4.22 1.35 -2.63
N LEU A 112 3.29 2.30 -2.45
CA LEU A 112 1.96 2.06 -1.90
C LEU A 112 0.99 1.89 -3.07
N VAL A 113 0.25 0.81 -3.10
CA VAL A 113 -0.73 0.52 -4.15
C VAL A 113 -2.09 0.14 -3.55
N GLY A 114 -3.16 0.60 -4.19
CA GLY A 114 -4.52 0.17 -3.88
C GLY A 114 -5.55 1.24 -3.57
N PRO A 115 -5.22 2.35 -2.87
CA PRO A 115 -6.24 3.32 -2.48
C PRO A 115 -7.08 3.82 -3.66
N GLY A 116 -8.35 3.41 -3.70
CA GLY A 116 -9.31 3.84 -4.71
C GLY A 116 -9.04 3.41 -6.15
N MET A 117 -8.22 2.37 -6.36
CA MET A 117 -7.88 1.91 -7.71
C MET A 117 -9.03 1.15 -8.41
N GLY A 118 -10.03 0.73 -7.64
CA GLY A 118 -11.12 -0.12 -8.10
C GLY A 118 -10.73 -1.60 -8.15
N THR A 119 -11.75 -2.46 -8.31
CA THR A 119 -11.60 -3.92 -8.31
C THR A 119 -12.06 -4.55 -9.62
N SER A 120 -11.95 -3.82 -10.73
CA SER A 120 -12.25 -4.31 -12.08
C SER A 120 -11.20 -5.30 -12.58
N ASP A 121 -11.50 -6.03 -13.62
CA ASP A 121 -10.53 -6.90 -14.30
C ASP A 121 -9.34 -6.10 -14.84
N ASP A 122 -9.54 -4.84 -15.25
CA ASP A 122 -8.46 -3.95 -15.66
C ASP A 122 -7.52 -3.65 -14.50
N SER A 123 -8.06 -3.37 -13.29
CA SER A 123 -7.27 -3.14 -12.07
C SER A 123 -6.48 -4.40 -11.67
N GLU A 124 -7.08 -5.57 -11.83
CA GLU A 124 -6.41 -6.84 -11.54
C GLU A 124 -5.22 -7.05 -12.48
N ARG A 125 -5.42 -6.87 -13.80
CA ARG A 125 -4.36 -6.97 -14.81
C ARG A 125 -3.28 -5.91 -14.64
N PHE A 126 -3.65 -4.71 -14.18
CA PHE A 126 -2.67 -3.69 -13.81
C PHE A 126 -1.79 -4.16 -12.66
N LEU A 127 -2.40 -4.66 -11.57
CA LEU A 127 -1.68 -5.13 -10.39
C LEU A 127 -0.78 -6.33 -10.71
N GLU A 128 -1.24 -7.24 -11.57
CA GLU A 128 -0.45 -8.37 -12.09
C GLU A 128 0.78 -7.90 -12.89
N ALA A 129 0.64 -6.85 -13.68
CA ALA A 129 1.71 -6.30 -14.51
C ALA A 129 2.64 -5.33 -13.74
N LEU A 130 2.25 -4.88 -12.56
CA LEU A 130 3.05 -3.97 -11.74
C LEU A 130 4.23 -4.72 -11.13
N SER A 131 5.45 -4.27 -11.43
CA SER A 131 6.67 -4.87 -10.88
C SER A 131 6.71 -4.78 -9.34
N GLN A 132 7.08 -5.90 -8.70
CA GLN A 132 7.29 -6.03 -7.25
C GLN A 132 8.79 -6.11 -6.91
N ASP A 133 9.63 -5.39 -7.64
CA ASP A 133 11.09 -5.38 -7.51
C ASP A 133 11.63 -4.51 -6.36
N ARG A 134 10.76 -4.09 -5.45
CA ARG A 134 11.07 -3.23 -4.29
C ARG A 134 10.03 -3.40 -3.18
N PRO A 135 10.28 -2.82 -1.98
CA PRO A 135 9.30 -2.82 -0.90
C PRO A 135 7.92 -2.28 -1.34
N MET A 136 6.86 -2.97 -0.93
CA MET A 136 5.49 -2.65 -1.32
C MET A 136 4.57 -2.55 -0.09
N VAL A 137 3.63 -1.60 -0.15
CA VAL A 137 2.48 -1.53 0.78
C VAL A 137 1.21 -1.74 -0.02
N PHE A 138 0.41 -2.72 0.36
CA PHE A 138 -0.88 -3.04 -0.26
C PHE A 138 -2.01 -2.64 0.68
N ASP A 139 -2.93 -1.83 0.20
CA ASP A 139 -4.10 -1.36 0.97
C ASP A 139 -5.37 -1.39 0.11
N ALA A 140 -6.51 -1.36 0.75
CA ALA A 140 -7.83 -1.15 0.15
C ALA A 140 -8.13 -2.11 -1.03
N ASP A 141 -8.34 -1.55 -2.25
CA ASP A 141 -8.75 -2.34 -3.41
C ASP A 141 -7.67 -3.35 -3.84
N ALA A 142 -6.38 -3.07 -3.62
CA ALA A 142 -5.32 -4.04 -3.89
C ALA A 142 -5.46 -5.28 -2.99
N LEU A 143 -5.81 -5.12 -1.70
CA LEU A 143 -6.07 -6.26 -0.81
C LEU A 143 -7.29 -7.06 -1.24
N THR A 144 -8.31 -6.39 -1.77
CA THR A 144 -9.51 -7.06 -2.30
C THR A 144 -9.18 -7.89 -3.54
N LEU A 145 -8.33 -7.37 -4.43
CA LEU A 145 -7.86 -8.09 -5.62
C LEU A 145 -6.98 -9.29 -5.23
N ILE A 146 -6.03 -9.09 -4.31
CA ILE A 146 -5.17 -10.16 -3.78
C ILE A 146 -6.00 -11.27 -3.14
N ALA A 147 -7.04 -10.93 -2.37
CA ALA A 147 -7.94 -11.92 -1.78
C ALA A 147 -8.71 -12.74 -2.83
N ARG A 148 -8.98 -12.15 -4.01
CA ARG A 148 -9.62 -12.82 -5.16
C ARG A 148 -8.63 -13.69 -5.92
N ASN A 149 -7.40 -13.23 -6.08
CA ASN A 149 -6.35 -13.88 -6.85
C ASN A 149 -5.00 -13.75 -6.12
N HIS A 150 -4.65 -14.78 -5.36
CA HIS A 150 -3.38 -14.83 -4.59
C HIS A 150 -2.15 -14.81 -5.51
N GLY A 151 -2.30 -15.17 -6.79
CA GLY A 151 -1.23 -15.12 -7.78
C GLY A 151 -0.76 -13.70 -8.13
N LEU A 152 -1.45 -12.66 -7.65
CA LEU A 152 -1.03 -11.26 -7.80
C LEU A 152 0.19 -10.88 -6.96
N LEU A 153 0.58 -11.72 -6.01
CA LEU A 153 1.79 -11.53 -5.22
C LEU A 153 2.89 -12.48 -5.67
N ASP A 154 4.08 -11.94 -5.87
CA ASP A 154 5.27 -12.75 -6.09
C ASP A 154 5.55 -13.61 -4.84
N MET A 155 5.58 -14.93 -5.02
CA MET A 155 5.89 -15.87 -3.95
C MET A 155 7.08 -16.74 -4.35
N PRO A 156 8.13 -16.86 -3.53
CA PRO A 156 8.33 -16.17 -2.25
C PRO A 156 8.55 -14.66 -2.40
N ALA A 157 8.32 -13.90 -1.32
CA ALA A 157 8.54 -12.47 -1.30
C ALA A 157 10.02 -12.11 -1.49
N ARG A 158 10.34 -11.40 -2.56
CA ARG A 158 11.72 -10.96 -2.84
C ARG A 158 12.12 -9.70 -2.08
N HIS A 159 11.13 -8.87 -1.75
CA HIS A 159 11.28 -7.61 -1.05
C HIS A 159 10.27 -7.50 0.08
N PRO A 160 10.52 -6.70 1.12
CA PRO A 160 9.57 -6.48 2.19
C PRO A 160 8.21 -6.02 1.66
N ARG A 161 7.14 -6.59 2.19
CA ARG A 161 5.78 -6.17 1.89
C ARG A 161 4.99 -5.94 3.17
N ILE A 162 4.06 -4.98 3.10
CA ILE A 162 3.15 -4.65 4.19
C ILE A 162 1.73 -4.75 3.64
N LEU A 163 0.87 -5.44 4.36
CA LEU A 163 -0.57 -5.47 4.11
C LEU A 163 -1.25 -4.70 5.24
N THR A 164 -2.19 -3.81 4.90
CA THR A 164 -2.86 -2.95 5.89
C THR A 164 -4.37 -3.21 5.96
N PRO A 165 -4.84 -4.45 6.18
CA PRO A 165 -6.24 -4.76 6.13
C PRO A 165 -7.01 -4.21 7.35
N HIS A 166 -8.24 -3.72 7.15
CA HIS A 166 -9.26 -3.73 8.19
C HIS A 166 -9.86 -5.13 8.32
N GLU A 167 -10.69 -5.40 9.35
CA GLU A 167 -11.22 -6.76 9.60
C GLU A 167 -11.97 -7.37 8.41
N GLY A 168 -12.71 -6.57 7.65
CA GLY A 168 -13.41 -7.06 6.46
C GLY A 168 -12.47 -7.46 5.32
N GLU A 169 -11.37 -6.74 5.13
CA GLU A 169 -10.31 -7.09 4.16
C GLU A 169 -9.54 -8.32 4.62
N ALA A 170 -9.20 -8.39 5.92
CA ALA A 170 -8.54 -9.54 6.51
C ALA A 170 -9.39 -10.82 6.40
N ALA A 171 -10.70 -10.72 6.63
CA ALA A 171 -11.61 -11.84 6.46
C ALA A 171 -11.65 -12.35 5.01
N ARG A 172 -11.58 -11.45 4.02
CA ARG A 172 -11.49 -11.84 2.60
C ARG A 172 -10.17 -12.53 2.29
N LEU A 173 -9.05 -11.99 2.78
CA LEU A 173 -7.73 -12.58 2.61
C LEU A 173 -7.62 -13.98 3.24
N LEU A 174 -8.26 -14.20 4.39
CA LEU A 174 -8.31 -15.51 5.06
C LEU A 174 -9.33 -16.49 4.43
N GLY A 175 -10.26 -15.99 3.59
CA GLY A 175 -11.39 -16.78 3.10
C GLY A 175 -12.39 -17.18 4.20
N ARG A 176 -12.32 -16.59 5.39
CA ARG A 176 -13.19 -16.84 6.54
C ARG A 176 -13.29 -15.61 7.45
N LYS A 177 -14.30 -15.57 8.32
CA LYS A 177 -14.41 -14.51 9.33
C LYS A 177 -13.22 -14.55 10.31
N ILE A 178 -12.87 -13.39 10.84
CA ILE A 178 -11.91 -13.24 11.93
C ILE A 178 -12.48 -13.93 13.17
N ALA A 179 -11.70 -14.82 13.76
CA ALA A 179 -12.05 -15.55 15.00
C ALA A 179 -11.21 -15.07 16.19
N ASN A 180 -9.91 -14.93 15.98
CA ASN A 180 -8.96 -14.40 16.95
C ASN A 180 -8.03 -13.44 16.23
N ARG A 181 -8.10 -12.15 16.57
CA ARG A 181 -7.34 -11.11 15.87
C ARG A 181 -5.83 -11.35 15.88
N ASN A 182 -5.26 -11.79 17.00
CA ASN A 182 -3.83 -12.05 17.14
C ASN A 182 -3.39 -13.23 16.26
N GLU A 183 -4.09 -14.35 16.37
CA GLU A 183 -3.79 -15.56 15.59
C GLU A 183 -4.02 -15.34 14.11
N ASP A 184 -5.09 -14.64 13.74
CA ASP A 184 -5.46 -14.35 12.36
C ASP A 184 -4.49 -13.37 11.71
N ALA A 185 -4.00 -12.37 12.44
CA ALA A 185 -2.95 -11.47 11.97
C ALA A 185 -1.62 -12.21 11.71
N LEU A 186 -1.23 -13.11 12.63
CA LEU A 186 -0.05 -13.95 12.47
C LEU A 186 -0.21 -14.95 11.31
N GLN A 187 -1.40 -15.53 11.13
CA GLN A 187 -1.67 -16.41 10.00
C GLN A 187 -1.50 -15.63 8.68
N LEU A 188 -2.14 -14.46 8.54
CA LEU A 188 -2.00 -13.62 7.35
C LEU A 188 -0.53 -13.24 7.09
N ALA A 189 0.22 -12.89 8.14
CA ALA A 189 1.63 -12.53 7.99
C ALA A 189 2.45 -13.69 7.41
N ARG A 190 2.18 -14.91 7.83
CA ARG A 190 2.85 -16.14 7.33
C ARG A 190 2.39 -16.50 5.92
N ASP A 191 1.08 -16.50 5.68
CA ASP A 191 0.49 -16.92 4.40
C ASP A 191 0.91 -16.01 3.24
N TYR A 192 1.12 -14.71 3.54
CA TYR A 192 1.50 -13.71 2.54
C TYR A 192 2.98 -13.27 2.63
N GLU A 193 3.79 -13.89 3.52
CA GLU A 193 5.18 -13.49 3.78
C GLU A 193 5.32 -11.96 3.95
N ALA A 194 4.46 -11.36 4.77
CA ALA A 194 4.28 -9.92 4.88
C ALA A 194 4.23 -9.45 6.33
N THR A 195 4.56 -8.19 6.57
CA THR A 195 4.10 -7.51 7.78
C THR A 195 2.63 -7.14 7.60
N VAL A 196 1.79 -7.56 8.53
CA VAL A 196 0.36 -7.27 8.51
C VAL A 196 0.02 -6.23 9.57
N VAL A 197 -0.60 -5.15 9.16
CA VAL A 197 -1.16 -4.11 10.03
C VAL A 197 -2.67 -4.28 10.04
N LEU A 198 -3.19 -5.10 10.96
CA LEU A 198 -4.62 -5.34 11.11
C LEU A 198 -5.28 -4.17 11.82
N LYS A 199 -5.95 -3.30 11.03
CA LYS A 199 -6.60 -2.09 11.51
C LYS A 199 -7.80 -2.40 12.41
N GLY A 200 -8.01 -1.56 13.43
CA GLY A 200 -9.14 -1.67 14.36
C GLY A 200 -9.00 -0.69 15.53
N PRO A 201 -9.88 -0.77 16.54
CA PRO A 201 -9.75 0.04 17.75
C PRO A 201 -8.37 -0.15 18.40
N GLU A 202 -7.89 -1.38 18.42
CA GLU A 202 -6.51 -1.75 18.72
C GLU A 202 -5.89 -2.28 17.43
N THR A 203 -4.91 -1.56 16.90
CA THR A 203 -4.20 -2.00 15.71
C THR A 203 -3.14 -3.02 16.10
N LEU A 204 -3.14 -4.15 15.39
CA LEU A 204 -2.15 -5.22 15.56
C LEU A 204 -1.15 -5.18 14.41
N VAL A 205 0.13 -5.31 14.76
CA VAL A 205 1.21 -5.49 13.78
C VAL A 205 1.78 -6.89 13.98
N ALA A 206 1.74 -7.70 12.95
CA ALA A 206 2.26 -9.06 12.96
C ALA A 206 3.27 -9.25 11.83
N THR A 207 4.33 -10.00 12.11
CA THR A 207 5.31 -10.43 11.11
C THR A 207 5.27 -11.95 10.97
N PRO A 208 5.87 -12.55 9.92
CA PRO A 208 5.95 -14.01 9.80
C PRO A 208 6.63 -14.71 10.99
N LEU A 209 7.42 -13.96 11.75
CA LEU A 209 8.18 -14.46 12.90
C LEU A 209 7.47 -14.23 14.26
N GLY A 210 6.46 -13.37 14.31
CA GLY A 210 5.73 -13.02 15.53
C GLY A 210 5.18 -11.60 15.51
#